data_2baae5cae5b5acd64ed7d62e420b15d1
#
_entry.id   2baae5cae5b5acd64ed7d62e420b15d1
#
_cell.length_a   1.000
_cell.length_b   1.000
_cell.length_c   1.000
_cell.angle_alpha   90.00
_cell.angle_beta   90.00
_cell.angle_gamma   90.00
#
_symmetry.space_group_name_H-M   'P 1'
#
loop_
_entity.id
_entity.type
_entity.pdbx_description
1 polymer ?
#
loop_
_entity_poly.entity_id
_entity_poly.type
_entity_poly.pdbx_seq_one_letter_code
_entity_poly.pdbx_strand_id
1 'polypeptide(L)'
;MAIILLKINKKGWFFMGKSKVYFTKEITPEAMIKLYEKLGVKLPGKVAVKLHSGEEGNQNYLRPEFVKKMVEYVNGTVVECNTAYDGARNTTEKHKKLLEEHNWNKYFNVDLMDEEAPDKVLPIPNGKRLKEDFVGKHIDNYDSMLVLSHFKGHPMGGYGGALKQLSIGVASSEGKAWIHSAGKSKDQYTIWGDL
;
A
#
# COMPACT_ATOMS: atom_id res chain seq x y z
N MET A 1 12.31 3.95 -11.91
CA MET A 1 11.01 3.70 -11.23
C MET A 1 10.29 2.58 -11.98
N ALA A 2 9.86 1.55 -11.31
CA ALA A 2 9.05 0.50 -11.90
C ALA A 2 7.63 0.60 -11.32
N ILE A 3 6.62 0.72 -12.17
CA ILE A 3 5.21 0.65 -11.77
C ILE A 3 4.77 -0.78 -12.06
N ILE A 4 4.43 -1.53 -11.02
CA ILE A 4 3.88 -2.86 -11.13
C ILE A 4 2.38 -2.75 -10.86
N LEU A 5 1.56 -2.99 -11.87
CA LEU A 5 0.12 -3.12 -11.72
C LEU A 5 -0.22 -4.61 -11.66
N LEU A 6 -0.78 -5.02 -10.53
CA LEU A 6 -1.38 -6.33 -10.39
C LEU A 6 -2.88 -6.23 -10.70
N LYS A 7 -3.33 -6.84 -11.79
CA LYS A 7 -4.75 -7.01 -12.07
C LYS A 7 -5.21 -8.25 -11.33
N ILE A 8 -5.93 -8.09 -10.23
CA ILE A 8 -6.60 -9.19 -9.56
C ILE A 8 -7.86 -9.51 -10.34
N ASN A 9 -7.84 -10.60 -11.09
CA ASN A 9 -9.02 -11.09 -11.78
C ASN A 9 -9.74 -12.09 -10.86
N LYS A 10 -11.00 -11.82 -10.53
CA LYS A 10 -11.85 -12.68 -9.67
C LYS A 10 -12.14 -14.07 -10.28
N LYS A 11 -11.74 -14.32 -11.53
CA LYS A 11 -11.82 -15.62 -12.19
C LYS A 11 -10.41 -16.22 -12.27
N GLY A 12 -10.13 -17.17 -11.39
CA GLY A 12 -8.83 -17.81 -11.19
C GLY A 12 -8.34 -18.64 -12.40
N TRP A 13 -7.89 -17.98 -13.46
CA TRP A 13 -7.18 -18.59 -14.57
C TRP A 13 -5.75 -18.08 -14.61
N PHE A 14 -4.83 -18.97 -14.29
CA PHE A 14 -3.40 -18.74 -14.53
C PHE A 14 -3.13 -18.82 -16.04
N PHE A 15 -2.92 -17.68 -16.67
CA PHE A 15 -2.24 -17.66 -17.97
C PHE A 15 -0.74 -17.80 -17.71
N MET A 16 -0.16 -18.90 -18.14
CA MET A 16 1.29 -19.19 -18.13
C MET A 16 2.04 -18.35 -19.20
N GLY A 17 1.74 -17.08 -19.31
CA GLY A 17 2.46 -16.14 -20.16
C GLY A 17 3.42 -15.28 -19.35
N LYS A 18 4.55 -14.88 -19.93
CA LYS A 18 5.46 -13.91 -19.30
C LYS A 18 4.73 -12.59 -19.08
N SER A 19 4.75 -12.08 -17.85
CA SER A 19 4.18 -10.77 -17.53
C SER A 19 4.94 -9.66 -18.26
N LYS A 20 4.20 -8.72 -18.87
CA LYS A 20 4.80 -7.55 -19.48
C LYS A 20 5.19 -6.54 -18.40
N VAL A 21 6.44 -6.10 -18.44
CA VAL A 21 6.97 -5.05 -17.55
C VAL A 21 7.41 -3.89 -18.42
N TYR A 22 6.99 -2.67 -18.07
CA TYR A 22 7.43 -1.45 -18.75
C TYR A 22 8.36 -0.68 -17.82
N PHE A 23 9.44 -0.16 -18.39
CA PHE A 23 10.49 0.55 -17.67
C PHE A 23 10.84 1.86 -18.35
N THR A 24 11.15 2.88 -17.57
CA THR A 24 11.72 4.14 -18.04
C THR A 24 12.84 4.60 -17.11
N LYS A 25 13.83 5.30 -17.66
CA LYS A 25 14.87 6.00 -16.89
C LYS A 25 14.42 7.41 -16.48
N GLU A 26 13.37 7.93 -17.12
CA GLU A 26 12.82 9.24 -16.77
C GLU A 26 12.06 9.17 -15.46
N ILE A 27 12.41 10.06 -14.52
CA ILE A 27 11.77 10.17 -13.19
C ILE A 27 10.96 11.48 -13.20
N THR A 28 9.84 11.45 -13.94
CA THR A 28 8.92 12.59 -14.04
C THR A 28 7.47 12.12 -13.86
N PRO A 29 6.56 13.00 -13.41
CA PRO A 29 5.14 12.68 -13.34
C PRO A 29 4.55 12.25 -14.68
N GLU A 30 5.00 12.87 -15.77
CA GLU A 30 4.57 12.57 -17.16
C GLU A 30 5.03 11.16 -17.59
N ALA A 31 6.26 10.77 -17.25
CA ALA A 31 6.76 9.43 -17.54
C ALA A 31 5.99 8.36 -16.76
N MET A 32 5.54 8.67 -15.53
CA MET A 32 4.67 7.78 -14.75
C MET A 32 3.34 7.54 -15.45
N ILE A 33 2.70 8.60 -15.96
CA ILE A 33 1.44 8.49 -16.72
C ILE A 33 1.64 7.68 -18.00
N LYS A 34 2.71 7.95 -18.76
CA LYS A 34 3.04 7.18 -19.96
C LYS A 34 3.24 5.68 -19.68
N LEU A 35 3.87 5.33 -18.55
CA LEU A 35 4.00 3.93 -18.15
C LEU A 35 2.64 3.31 -17.85
N TYR A 36 1.76 4.02 -17.13
CA TYR A 36 0.41 3.55 -16.85
C TYR A 36 -0.39 3.34 -18.15
N GLU A 37 -0.35 4.27 -19.09
CA GLU A 37 -1.01 4.14 -20.38
C GLU A 37 -0.51 2.93 -21.18
N LYS A 38 0.81 2.65 -21.14
CA LYS A 38 1.41 1.48 -21.80
C LYS A 38 0.92 0.15 -21.25
N LEU A 39 0.49 0.11 -19.99
CA LEU A 39 -0.11 -1.09 -19.41
C LEU A 39 -1.47 -1.43 -20.02
N GLY A 40 -2.16 -0.44 -20.61
CA GLY A 40 -3.46 -0.62 -21.25
C GLY A 40 -4.56 -1.12 -20.28
N VAL A 41 -4.40 -0.85 -18.99
CA VAL A 41 -5.34 -1.27 -17.94
C VAL A 41 -6.21 -0.09 -17.51
N LYS A 42 -7.52 -0.28 -17.52
CA LYS A 42 -8.46 0.68 -16.93
C LYS A 42 -8.74 0.27 -15.48
N LEU A 43 -8.74 1.24 -14.60
CA LEU A 43 -9.16 1.08 -13.20
C LEU A 43 -10.64 1.46 -13.12
N PRO A 44 -11.54 0.51 -12.82
CA PRO A 44 -12.96 0.81 -12.71
C PRO A 44 -13.31 1.48 -11.38
N GLY A 45 -14.41 2.26 -11.38
CA GLY A 45 -15.05 2.79 -10.20
C GLY A 45 -14.19 3.74 -9.36
N LYS A 46 -14.31 3.66 -8.05
CA LYS A 46 -13.50 4.41 -7.10
C LYS A 46 -12.11 3.79 -7.00
N VAL A 47 -11.08 4.59 -7.24
CA VAL A 47 -9.69 4.14 -7.30
C VAL A 47 -8.94 4.49 -6.02
N ALA A 48 -8.45 3.48 -5.31
CA ALA A 48 -7.46 3.67 -4.25
C ALA A 48 -6.07 3.82 -4.87
N VAL A 49 -5.30 4.83 -4.47
CA VAL A 49 -3.88 4.96 -4.82
C VAL A 49 -3.05 4.65 -3.59
N LYS A 50 -2.59 3.39 -3.50
CA LYS A 50 -1.79 2.92 -2.36
C LYS A 50 -0.33 3.28 -2.56
N LEU A 51 0.21 3.98 -1.60
CA LEU A 51 1.62 4.35 -1.57
C LEU A 51 2.14 4.29 -0.12
N HIS A 52 3.36 4.74 0.10
CA HIS A 52 3.95 4.91 1.43
C HIS A 52 4.24 6.39 1.64
N SER A 53 3.61 6.98 2.64
CA SER A 53 3.63 8.43 2.93
C SER A 53 4.96 8.94 3.53
N GLY A 54 5.87 8.03 3.87
CA GLY A 54 7.17 8.32 4.50
C GLY A 54 7.17 7.99 6.00
N GLU A 55 8.36 7.85 6.55
CA GLU A 55 8.60 7.73 7.99
C GLU A 55 9.11 9.06 8.53
N GLU A 56 8.91 9.31 9.82
CA GLU A 56 9.47 10.47 10.51
C GLU A 56 10.99 10.57 10.28
N GLY A 57 11.47 11.77 9.93
CA GLY A 57 12.87 12.03 9.64
C GLY A 57 13.42 11.42 8.35
N ASN A 58 12.68 10.56 7.65
CA ASN A 58 13.13 9.97 6.40
C ASN A 58 12.85 10.90 5.22
N GLN A 59 13.88 11.15 4.40
CA GLN A 59 13.79 11.97 3.20
C GLN A 59 13.52 11.17 1.91
N ASN A 60 13.61 9.85 1.96
CA ASN A 60 13.55 8.96 0.79
C ASN A 60 12.17 8.31 0.64
N TYR A 61 11.14 9.10 0.37
CA TYR A 61 9.79 8.62 0.06
C TYR A 61 9.23 9.36 -1.17
N LEU A 62 8.16 8.83 -1.75
CA LEU A 62 7.46 9.49 -2.87
C LEU A 62 6.84 10.80 -2.37
N ARG A 63 7.19 11.89 -3.03
CA ARG A 63 6.71 13.23 -2.66
C ARG A 63 5.27 13.42 -3.16
N PRO A 64 4.40 14.08 -2.36
CA PRO A 64 3.00 14.31 -2.78
C PRO A 64 2.90 15.08 -4.09
N GLU A 65 3.72 16.12 -4.30
CA GLU A 65 3.76 16.88 -5.55
C GLU A 65 4.19 16.04 -6.76
N PHE A 66 5.06 15.05 -6.56
CA PHE A 66 5.52 14.16 -7.63
C PHE A 66 4.41 13.22 -8.10
N VAL A 67 3.60 12.69 -7.16
CA VAL A 67 2.53 11.72 -7.50
C VAL A 67 1.22 12.41 -7.88
N LYS A 68 1.07 13.71 -7.63
CA LYS A 68 -0.16 14.49 -7.81
C LYS A 68 -0.81 14.25 -9.17
N LYS A 69 -0.05 14.45 -10.24
CA LYS A 69 -0.58 14.28 -11.61
C LYS A 69 -1.11 12.88 -11.88
N MET A 70 -0.46 11.84 -11.33
CA MET A 70 -0.91 10.46 -11.51
C MET A 70 -2.19 10.18 -10.73
N VAL A 71 -2.29 10.67 -9.50
CA VAL A 71 -3.50 10.54 -8.67
C VAL A 71 -4.68 11.23 -9.36
N GLU A 72 -4.50 12.46 -9.85
CA GLU A 72 -5.50 13.19 -10.60
C GLU A 72 -5.88 12.48 -11.92
N TYR A 73 -4.90 11.94 -12.63
CA TYR A 73 -5.10 11.24 -13.90
C TYR A 73 -6.02 10.01 -13.76
N VAL A 74 -5.89 9.27 -12.67
CA VAL A 74 -6.76 8.11 -12.39
C VAL A 74 -8.00 8.47 -11.57
N ASN A 75 -8.21 9.74 -11.25
CA ASN A 75 -9.26 10.21 -10.34
C ASN A 75 -9.29 9.40 -9.04
N GLY A 76 -8.12 9.22 -8.43
CA GLY A 76 -7.93 8.34 -7.30
C GLY A 76 -7.87 9.07 -5.96
N THR A 77 -8.08 8.30 -4.88
CA THR A 77 -7.86 8.72 -3.50
C THR A 77 -6.57 8.08 -2.97
N VAL A 78 -5.68 8.88 -2.40
CA VAL A 78 -4.49 8.35 -1.73
C VAL A 78 -4.89 7.61 -0.47
N VAL A 79 -4.42 6.37 -0.32
CA VAL A 79 -4.75 5.51 0.82
C VAL A 79 -3.50 5.00 1.54
N GLU A 80 -3.58 4.89 2.85
CA GLU A 80 -2.56 4.31 3.74
C GLU A 80 -3.19 3.49 4.85
N CYS A 81 -2.35 2.80 5.65
CA CYS A 81 -2.73 2.17 6.91
C CYS A 81 -1.67 2.45 7.97
N ASN A 82 -2.07 2.42 9.22
CA ASN A 82 -1.19 2.57 10.38
C ASN A 82 -0.15 1.44 10.45
N THR A 83 0.92 1.66 11.20
CA THR A 83 1.98 0.65 11.41
C THR A 83 1.72 -0.16 12.69
N ALA A 84 2.38 -1.33 12.78
CA ALA A 84 2.34 -2.19 13.97
C ALA A 84 3.63 -2.09 14.83
N TYR A 85 4.50 -1.15 14.54
CA TYR A 85 5.70 -0.86 15.34
C TYR A 85 5.61 0.57 15.89
N ASP A 86 6.27 0.82 16.99
CA ASP A 86 6.29 2.14 17.60
C ASP A 86 6.90 3.19 16.67
N GLY A 87 6.30 4.36 16.66
CA GLY A 87 6.70 5.47 15.77
C GLY A 87 5.56 6.43 15.44
N ALA A 88 5.83 7.33 14.49
CA ALA A 88 4.90 8.40 14.12
C ALA A 88 3.67 7.94 13.31
N ARG A 89 3.52 6.64 13.04
CA ARG A 89 2.40 6.08 12.26
C ARG A 89 1.68 4.93 12.96
N ASN A 90 1.93 4.69 14.25
CA ASN A 90 1.33 3.58 14.98
C ASN A 90 -0.07 3.87 15.53
N THR A 91 -0.51 5.12 15.50
CA THR A 91 -1.90 5.51 15.76
C THR A 91 -2.40 6.47 14.67
N THR A 92 -3.71 6.53 14.49
CA THR A 92 -4.34 7.41 13.50
C THR A 92 -3.98 8.88 13.72
N GLU A 93 -3.97 9.34 14.98
CA GLU A 93 -3.64 10.73 15.32
C GLU A 93 -2.19 11.08 14.96
N LYS A 94 -1.24 10.21 15.34
CA LYS A 94 0.18 10.42 15.00
C LYS A 94 0.39 10.37 13.49
N HIS A 95 -0.27 9.42 12.80
CA HIS A 95 -0.15 9.29 11.35
C HIS A 95 -0.71 10.51 10.62
N LYS A 96 -1.87 11.03 11.03
CA LYS A 96 -2.44 12.28 10.49
C LYS A 96 -1.49 13.46 10.67
N LYS A 97 -0.84 13.57 11.83
CA LYS A 97 0.17 14.60 12.08
C LYS A 97 1.37 14.47 11.14
N LEU A 98 1.90 13.26 10.94
CA LEU A 98 3.00 13.02 10.01
C LEU A 98 2.62 13.33 8.55
N LEU A 99 1.39 13.01 8.14
CA LEU A 99 0.87 13.39 6.82
C LEU A 99 0.88 14.91 6.61
N GLU A 100 0.58 15.67 7.66
CA GLU A 100 0.64 17.14 7.65
C GLU A 100 2.09 17.63 7.54
N GLU A 101 2.99 17.11 8.36
CA GLU A 101 4.43 17.44 8.36
C GLU A 101 5.09 17.13 7.00
N HIS A 102 4.65 16.07 6.33
CA HIS A 102 5.11 15.67 5.00
C HIS A 102 4.36 16.37 3.85
N ASN A 103 3.49 17.35 4.15
CA ASN A 103 2.68 18.11 3.20
C ASN A 103 1.69 17.28 2.35
N TRP A 104 1.31 16.07 2.79
CA TRP A 104 0.32 15.27 2.07
C TRP A 104 -1.03 15.99 2.03
N ASN A 105 -1.47 16.58 3.15
CA ASN A 105 -2.75 17.27 3.30
C ASN A 105 -2.88 18.54 2.44
N LYS A 106 -1.74 19.05 1.93
CA LYS A 106 -1.74 20.16 0.97
C LYS A 106 -2.29 19.76 -0.40
N TYR A 107 -2.18 18.49 -0.76
CA TYR A 107 -2.51 17.98 -2.09
C TYR A 107 -3.67 16.99 -2.08
N PHE A 108 -3.86 16.25 -1.00
CA PHE A 108 -4.79 15.13 -0.92
C PHE A 108 -5.51 15.09 0.42
N ASN A 109 -6.75 14.61 0.40
CA ASN A 109 -7.36 14.03 1.58
C ASN A 109 -6.95 12.56 1.63
N VAL A 110 -5.97 12.23 2.47
CA VAL A 110 -5.45 10.85 2.59
C VAL A 110 -6.40 10.03 3.44
N ASP A 111 -6.87 8.92 2.91
CA ASP A 111 -7.71 7.96 3.64
C ASP A 111 -6.81 6.95 4.38
N LEU A 112 -6.85 6.97 5.71
CA LEU A 112 -6.26 5.93 6.56
C LEU A 112 -7.28 4.81 6.68
N MET A 113 -7.13 3.76 5.86
CA MET A 113 -8.14 2.72 5.68
C MET A 113 -8.48 1.95 6.95
N ASP A 114 -7.61 1.97 7.96
CA ASP A 114 -7.75 1.32 9.26
C ASP A 114 -8.03 2.30 10.42
N GLU A 115 -8.54 3.51 10.11
CA GLU A 115 -8.92 4.47 11.17
C GLU A 115 -10.20 4.08 11.91
N GLU A 116 -11.01 3.20 11.33
CA GLU A 116 -12.26 2.70 11.92
C GLU A 116 -12.23 1.18 12.14
N ALA A 117 -12.69 0.74 13.30
CA ALA A 117 -12.91 -0.67 13.60
C ALA A 117 -14.33 -1.14 13.19
N PRO A 118 -14.55 -2.45 13.04
CA PRO A 118 -13.56 -3.52 13.01
C PRO A 118 -12.85 -3.61 11.65
N ASP A 119 -11.67 -4.21 11.64
CA ASP A 119 -10.96 -4.54 10.41
C ASP A 119 -11.77 -5.48 9.51
N LYS A 120 -11.52 -5.38 8.22
CA LYS A 120 -12.03 -6.36 7.28
C LYS A 120 -11.14 -7.61 7.26
N VAL A 121 -11.77 -8.77 7.43
CA VAL A 121 -11.10 -10.07 7.31
C VAL A 121 -11.11 -10.54 5.86
N LEU A 122 -9.92 -10.78 5.31
CA LEU A 122 -9.74 -11.36 3.98
C LEU A 122 -9.25 -12.81 4.10
N PRO A 123 -10.01 -13.80 3.57
CA PRO A 123 -9.52 -15.17 3.53
C PRO A 123 -8.33 -15.29 2.57
N ILE A 124 -7.33 -16.10 2.93
CA ILE A 124 -6.20 -16.44 2.09
C ILE A 124 -6.39 -17.88 1.57
N PRO A 125 -6.99 -18.07 0.39
CA PRO A 125 -7.23 -19.41 -0.17
C PRO A 125 -5.89 -20.15 -0.32
N ASN A 126 -5.83 -21.39 0.20
CA ASN A 126 -4.63 -22.24 0.17
C ASN A 126 -3.42 -21.65 0.91
N GLY A 127 -3.61 -20.67 1.76
CA GLY A 127 -2.54 -20.11 2.61
C GLY A 127 -1.86 -21.22 3.42
N LYS A 128 -0.52 -21.30 3.36
CA LYS A 128 0.23 -22.35 4.09
C LYS A 128 0.43 -21.98 5.56
N ARG A 129 0.72 -20.71 5.85
CA ARG A 129 0.99 -20.21 7.20
C ARG A 129 -0.18 -19.41 7.75
N LEU A 130 -0.65 -18.44 6.99
CA LEU A 130 -1.82 -17.63 7.34
C LEU A 130 -3.02 -18.08 6.51
N LYS A 131 -4.19 -18.15 7.14
CA LYS A 131 -5.46 -18.50 6.51
C LYS A 131 -6.32 -17.28 6.22
N GLU A 132 -6.01 -16.18 6.88
CA GLU A 132 -6.69 -14.90 6.79
C GLU A 132 -5.72 -13.74 7.00
N ASP A 133 -6.10 -12.57 6.53
CA ASP A 133 -5.44 -11.30 6.74
C ASP A 133 -6.46 -10.26 7.22
N PHE A 134 -6.01 -9.30 8.03
CA PHE A 134 -6.83 -8.22 8.57
C PHE A 134 -6.39 -6.92 7.89
N VAL A 135 -7.30 -6.34 7.10
CA VAL A 135 -7.03 -5.14 6.32
C VAL A 135 -7.91 -3.99 6.79
N GLY A 136 -7.49 -2.77 6.52
CA GLY A 136 -8.28 -1.61 6.86
C GLY A 136 -9.68 -1.69 6.26
N LYS A 137 -10.70 -1.41 7.08
CA LYS A 137 -12.13 -1.50 6.72
C LYS A 137 -12.48 -0.71 5.47
N HIS A 138 -11.86 0.46 5.29
CA HIS A 138 -12.14 1.34 4.15
C HIS A 138 -11.72 0.76 2.79
N ILE A 139 -11.03 -0.38 2.74
CA ILE A 139 -10.71 -1.06 1.47
C ILE A 139 -11.99 -1.36 0.66
N ASP A 140 -13.13 -1.55 1.34
CA ASP A 140 -14.43 -1.78 0.73
C ASP A 140 -15.03 -0.54 0.03
N ASN A 141 -14.49 0.64 0.30
CA ASN A 141 -14.91 1.88 -0.35
C ASN A 141 -14.39 2.00 -1.79
N TYR A 142 -13.50 1.08 -2.23
CA TYR A 142 -12.79 1.16 -3.50
C TYR A 142 -13.06 -0.05 -4.39
N ASP A 143 -13.21 0.20 -5.69
CA ASP A 143 -13.44 -0.83 -6.70
C ASP A 143 -12.15 -1.32 -7.35
N SER A 144 -11.09 -0.50 -7.29
CA SER A 144 -9.79 -0.83 -7.85
C SER A 144 -8.66 -0.13 -7.09
N MET A 145 -7.42 -0.62 -7.28
CA MET A 145 -6.25 -0.08 -6.61
C MET A 145 -5.08 0.09 -7.57
N LEU A 146 -4.49 1.28 -7.57
CA LEU A 146 -3.19 1.59 -8.15
C LEU A 146 -2.14 1.60 -7.04
N VAL A 147 -1.08 0.80 -7.21
CA VAL A 147 0.02 0.77 -6.24
C VAL A 147 1.20 1.58 -6.79
N LEU A 148 1.53 2.68 -6.12
CA LEU A 148 2.70 3.49 -6.40
C LEU A 148 3.77 3.19 -5.34
N SER A 149 4.75 2.36 -5.70
CA SER A 149 5.75 1.90 -4.74
C SER A 149 7.11 2.52 -4.96
N HIS A 150 7.70 3.00 -3.88
CA HIS A 150 9.12 3.27 -3.82
C HIS A 150 9.86 1.94 -3.65
N PHE A 151 10.57 1.50 -4.68
CA PHE A 151 11.37 0.28 -4.63
C PHE A 151 12.67 0.54 -3.86
N LYS A 152 12.91 -0.22 -2.80
CA LYS A 152 14.06 -0.06 -1.91
C LYS A 152 14.50 -1.39 -1.29
N GLY A 153 15.71 -1.43 -0.72
CA GLY A 153 16.15 -2.53 0.14
C GLY A 153 15.30 -2.63 1.40
N HIS A 154 15.20 -3.83 1.95
CA HIS A 154 14.49 -4.09 3.21
C HIS A 154 15.26 -5.12 4.04
N PRO A 155 15.57 -4.84 5.34
CA PRO A 155 16.44 -5.70 6.16
C PRO A 155 15.88 -7.11 6.36
N MET A 156 14.57 -7.27 6.53
CA MET A 156 13.95 -8.59 6.77
C MET A 156 13.46 -9.27 5.48
N GLY A 157 13.02 -8.51 4.49
CA GLY A 157 12.40 -9.04 3.27
C GLY A 157 13.29 -8.95 2.03
N GLY A 158 14.56 -8.54 2.16
CA GLY A 158 15.47 -8.29 1.06
C GLY A 158 15.14 -7.01 0.29
N TYR A 159 13.89 -6.81 -0.13
CA TYR A 159 13.43 -5.59 -0.79
C TYR A 159 11.98 -5.24 -0.42
N GLY A 160 11.63 -3.97 -0.58
CA GLY A 160 10.27 -3.45 -0.50
C GLY A 160 9.83 -2.88 -1.85
N GLY A 161 8.57 -3.09 -2.20
CA GLY A 161 7.98 -2.63 -3.45
C GLY A 161 6.48 -2.94 -3.49
N ALA A 162 5.89 -3.08 -4.68
CA ALA A 162 4.46 -3.25 -4.85
C ALA A 162 3.89 -4.47 -4.13
N LEU A 163 4.60 -5.60 -4.11
CA LEU A 163 4.15 -6.80 -3.42
C LEU A 163 4.02 -6.57 -1.91
N LYS A 164 5.00 -5.88 -1.30
CA LYS A 164 4.94 -5.51 0.12
C LYS A 164 3.82 -4.51 0.40
N GLN A 165 3.57 -3.57 -0.50
CA GLN A 165 2.46 -2.62 -0.40
C GLN A 165 1.10 -3.30 -0.41
N LEU A 166 0.94 -4.36 -1.22
CA LEU A 166 -0.32 -5.12 -1.35
C LEU A 166 -0.50 -6.19 -0.26
N SER A 167 0.57 -6.62 0.39
CA SER A 167 0.47 -7.54 1.53
C SER A 167 0.40 -6.76 2.85
N ILE A 168 1.57 -6.42 3.41
CA ILE A 168 1.67 -5.71 4.69
C ILE A 168 1.15 -4.26 4.60
N GLY A 169 1.26 -3.61 3.43
CA GLY A 169 0.89 -2.20 3.29
C GLY A 169 -0.61 -1.91 3.40
N VAL A 170 -1.49 -2.83 2.99
CA VAL A 170 -2.95 -2.71 3.10
C VAL A 170 -3.49 -3.34 4.38
N ALA A 171 -2.70 -4.16 5.07
CA ALA A 171 -3.07 -4.68 6.36
C ALA A 171 -3.22 -3.53 7.37
N SER A 172 -4.20 -3.64 8.25
CA SER A 172 -4.36 -2.75 9.40
C SER A 172 -3.19 -2.86 10.37
N SER A 173 -3.15 -2.06 11.40
CA SER A 173 -2.17 -2.21 12.49
C SER A 173 -2.24 -3.62 13.11
N GLU A 174 -3.44 -4.12 13.41
CA GLU A 174 -3.65 -5.50 13.91
C GLU A 174 -3.23 -6.55 12.88
N GLY A 175 -3.57 -6.35 11.60
CA GLY A 175 -3.18 -7.24 10.50
C GLY A 175 -1.67 -7.31 10.29
N LYS A 176 -0.98 -6.18 10.42
CA LYS A 176 0.50 -6.16 10.41
C LYS A 176 1.09 -6.95 11.57
N ALA A 177 0.53 -6.81 12.77
CA ALA A 177 0.95 -7.60 13.94
C ALA A 177 0.71 -9.09 13.69
N TRP A 178 -0.45 -9.46 13.16
CA TRP A 178 -0.79 -10.82 12.78
C TRP A 178 0.19 -11.44 11.79
N ILE A 179 0.54 -10.70 10.74
CA ILE A 179 1.51 -11.15 9.72
C ILE A 179 2.89 -11.33 10.35
N HIS A 180 3.38 -10.34 11.11
CA HIS A 180 4.72 -10.36 11.70
C HIS A 180 4.87 -11.45 12.77
N SER A 181 3.81 -11.75 13.51
CA SER A 181 3.78 -12.84 14.49
C SER A 181 3.52 -14.23 13.87
N ALA A 182 3.43 -14.34 12.54
CA ALA A 182 3.05 -15.57 11.84
C ALA A 182 1.70 -16.14 12.33
N GLY A 183 0.72 -15.28 12.61
CA GLY A 183 -0.61 -15.64 13.04
C GLY A 183 -0.75 -15.94 14.53
N LYS A 184 0.14 -15.45 15.37
CA LYS A 184 0.11 -15.69 16.82
C LYS A 184 -0.56 -14.57 17.62
N SER A 185 -0.41 -13.32 17.18
CA SER A 185 -0.94 -12.15 17.88
C SER A 185 -1.36 -11.05 16.93
N LYS A 186 -2.39 -10.30 17.30
CA LYS A 186 -2.80 -9.05 16.68
C LYS A 186 -2.33 -7.82 17.45
N ASP A 187 -1.71 -8.01 18.59
CA ASP A 187 -1.24 -6.93 19.44
C ASP A 187 0.13 -6.43 18.95
N GLN A 188 0.17 -5.19 18.51
CA GLN A 188 1.38 -4.52 18.03
C GLN A 188 2.48 -4.39 19.08
N TYR A 189 2.16 -4.47 20.36
CA TYR A 189 3.13 -4.32 21.44
C TYR A 189 3.79 -5.63 21.84
N THR A 190 3.19 -6.78 21.51
CA THR A 190 3.70 -8.10 21.92
C THR A 190 4.51 -8.81 20.84
N ILE A 191 4.43 -8.40 19.58
CA ILE A 191 5.06 -9.10 18.45
C ILE A 191 6.58 -8.95 18.38
N TRP A 192 7.17 -8.02 19.10
CA TRP A 192 8.60 -7.71 19.03
C TRP A 192 9.39 -8.27 20.22
N GLY A 193 8.73 -8.87 21.21
CA GLY A 193 9.33 -9.33 22.46
C GLY A 193 9.73 -10.81 22.53
N ASP A 194 9.02 -11.72 21.81
CA ASP A 194 9.12 -13.17 22.03
C ASP A 194 9.00 -14.00 20.74
N LEU A 195 9.74 -13.64 19.70
CA LEU A 195 9.83 -14.45 18.48
C LEU A 195 11.09 -15.28 18.46
#